data_6e2afcf609a5880d451079912a5cd361
#
_entry.id   6e2afcf609a5880d451079912a5cd361
#
_cell.length_a   1.000
_cell.length_b   1.000
_cell.length_c   1.000
_cell.angle_alpha   90.00
_cell.angle_beta   90.00
_cell.angle_gamma   90.00
#
_symmetry.space_group_name_H-M   'P 1'
#
loop_
_entity.id
_entity.type
_entity.pdbx_description
1 polymer ?
#
loop_
_entity_poly.entity_id
_entity_poly.type
_entity_poly.pdbx_seq_one_letter_code
_entity_poly.pdbx_strand_id
1 'polypeptide(L)' 'MQDAKQLVISANLRLVVSIAKKYMNQGMTLQDLIQEGSMGLIKAAEKFDPERGFRLSTYATWWIRQAITLSLIHI' A
#
# COMPACT_ATOMS: atom_id res chain seq x y z
N MET A 1 7.56 13.69 -17.53
CA MET A 1 6.72 12.57 -17.94
C MET A 1 6.64 11.56 -16.82
N GLN A 2 5.45 11.20 -16.39
CA GLN A 2 5.28 10.19 -15.35
C GLN A 2 5.41 8.81 -15.96
N ASP A 3 6.11 7.91 -15.28
CA ASP A 3 6.17 6.53 -15.74
C ASP A 3 4.92 5.75 -15.28
N ALA A 4 4.74 4.55 -15.81
CA ALA A 4 3.58 3.73 -15.51
C ALA A 4 3.49 3.40 -14.02
N LYS A 5 4.62 3.30 -13.35
CA LYS A 5 4.70 3.00 -11.93
C LYS A 5 4.07 4.10 -11.10
N GLN A 6 4.35 5.37 -11.43
CA GLN A 6 3.77 6.50 -10.71
C GLN A 6 2.28 6.61 -10.95
N LEU A 7 1.81 6.31 -12.16
CA LEU A 7 0.39 6.30 -12.45
C LEU A 7 -0.33 5.25 -11.60
N VAL A 8 0.24 4.07 -11.47
CA VAL A 8 -0.33 2.99 -10.67
C VAL A 8 -0.39 3.41 -9.21
N ILE A 9 0.67 4.01 -8.69
CA ILE A 9 0.71 4.47 -7.29
C ILE A 9 -0.36 5.52 -7.05
N SER A 10 -0.47 6.52 -7.94
CA SER A 10 -1.46 7.59 -7.79
C SER A 10 -2.89 7.05 -7.82
N ALA A 11 -3.17 6.12 -8.73
CA ALA A 11 -4.51 5.55 -8.87
C ALA A 11 -4.91 4.73 -7.64
N ASN A 12 -3.94 4.21 -6.88
CA ASN A 12 -4.21 3.34 -5.74
C ASN A 12 -4.02 4.03 -4.39
N LEU A 13 -3.77 5.34 -4.36
CA LEU A 13 -3.62 6.05 -3.09
C LEU A 13 -4.90 5.99 -2.25
N ARG A 14 -6.07 5.99 -2.89
CA ARG A 14 -7.33 5.85 -2.17
C ARG A 14 -7.42 4.51 -1.46
N LEU A 15 -6.87 3.47 -2.08
CA LEU A 15 -6.82 2.15 -1.48
C LEU A 15 -5.93 2.17 -0.24
N VAL A 16 -4.78 2.82 -0.33
CA VAL A 16 -3.87 2.96 0.81
C VAL A 16 -4.57 3.67 1.97
N VAL A 17 -5.23 4.78 1.70
CA VAL A 17 -5.95 5.54 2.74
C VAL A 17 -7.05 4.69 3.36
N SER A 18 -7.81 3.99 2.53
CA SER A 18 -8.90 3.14 2.99
C SER A 18 -8.40 2.05 3.95
N ILE A 19 -7.28 1.43 3.63
CA ILE A 19 -6.69 0.39 4.47
C ILE A 19 -6.10 1.01 5.74
N ALA A 20 -5.40 2.15 5.60
CA ALA A 20 -4.77 2.82 6.72
C ALA A 20 -5.79 3.22 7.80
N LYS A 21 -6.96 3.64 7.39
CA LYS A 21 -8.01 4.04 8.34
C LYS A 21 -8.41 2.91 9.27
N LYS A 22 -8.28 1.67 8.84
CA LYS A 22 -8.63 0.52 9.66
C LYS A 22 -7.64 0.27 10.79
N TYR A 23 -6.47 0.87 10.70
CA TYR A 23 -5.41 0.69 11.68
C TYR A 23 -5.17 1.94 12.54
N MET A 24 -6.06 2.91 12.46
CA MET A 24 -5.96 4.11 13.29
C MET A 24 -6.10 3.74 14.77
N ASN A 25 -5.51 4.56 15.63
CA ASN A 25 -5.58 4.40 17.09
C ASN A 25 -4.79 3.19 17.62
N GLN A 26 -3.82 2.72 16.85
CA GLN A 26 -2.98 1.61 17.26
C GLN A 26 -1.52 2.00 17.47
N GLY A 27 -1.29 3.28 17.74
CA GLY A 27 0.05 3.79 18.04
C GLY A 27 0.71 4.57 16.93
N MET A 28 0.08 4.66 15.77
CA MET A 28 0.59 5.45 14.64
C MET A 28 -0.47 6.45 14.18
N THR A 29 -0.01 7.59 13.68
CA THR A 29 -0.91 8.57 13.08
C THR A 29 -1.37 8.07 11.72
N LEU A 30 -2.50 8.63 11.22
CA LEU A 30 -2.98 8.28 9.90
C LEU A 30 -1.94 8.58 8.83
N GLN A 31 -1.22 9.70 8.95
CA GLN A 31 -0.19 10.05 7.98
C GLN A 31 0.93 9.01 7.95
N ASP A 32 1.35 8.53 9.11
CA ASP A 32 2.37 7.49 9.18
C ASP A 32 1.88 6.20 8.55
N LEU A 33 0.63 5.84 8.82
CA LEU A 33 0.03 4.64 8.23
C LEU A 33 -0.04 4.73 6.71
N ILE A 34 -0.41 5.90 6.20
CA ILE A 34 -0.47 6.13 4.75
C ILE A 34 0.93 6.03 4.15
N GLN A 35 1.91 6.58 4.82
CA GLN A 35 3.29 6.53 4.35
C GLN A 35 3.79 5.09 4.26
N GLU A 36 3.55 4.31 5.31
CA GLU A 36 3.96 2.90 5.32
C GLU A 36 3.19 2.09 4.28
N GLY A 37 1.89 2.36 4.15
CA GLY A 37 1.08 1.70 3.13
C GLY A 37 1.54 2.02 1.72
N SER A 38 1.95 3.27 1.50
CA SER A 38 2.48 3.69 0.19
C SER A 38 3.75 2.93 -0.16
N MET A 39 4.61 2.70 0.82
CA MET A 39 5.83 1.91 0.59
C MET A 39 5.47 0.47 0.22
N GLY A 40 4.46 -0.09 0.87
CA GLY A 40 3.97 -1.41 0.49
C GLY A 40 3.41 -1.45 -0.92
N LEU A 41 2.69 -0.41 -1.30
CA LEU A 41 2.15 -0.29 -2.66
C LEU A 41 3.27 -0.21 -3.70
N ILE A 42 4.35 0.52 -3.39
CA ILE A 42 5.50 0.60 -4.30
C ILE A 42 6.12 -0.78 -4.51
N LYS A 43 6.29 -1.55 -3.43
CA LYS A 43 6.82 -2.90 -3.53
C LYS A 43 5.88 -3.80 -4.34
N ALA A 44 4.58 -3.65 -4.15
CA ALA A 44 3.60 -4.41 -4.91
C ALA A 44 3.72 -4.12 -6.39
N ALA A 45 3.86 -2.83 -6.75
CA ALA A 45 3.98 -2.44 -8.15
C ALA A 45 5.26 -3.00 -8.78
N GLU A 46 6.33 -3.08 -8.00
CA GLU A 46 7.59 -3.63 -8.49
C GLU A 46 7.54 -5.13 -8.72
N LYS A 47 6.76 -5.83 -7.91
CA LYS A 47 6.71 -7.30 -7.94
C LYS A 47 5.48 -7.81 -8.68
N PHE A 48 4.62 -6.93 -9.14
CA PHE A 48 3.37 -7.34 -9.79
C PHE A 48 3.65 -8.02 -11.12
N ASP A 49 2.99 -9.15 -11.34
CA ASP A 49 3.08 -9.91 -12.58
C ASP A 49 1.68 -10.04 -13.17
N PRO A 50 1.36 -9.29 -14.24
CA PRO A 50 0.03 -9.32 -14.83
C PRO A 50 -0.35 -10.68 -15.40
N GLU A 51 0.64 -11.54 -15.68
CA GLU A 51 0.37 -12.87 -16.22
C GLU A 51 -0.27 -13.81 -15.21
N ARG A 52 -0.23 -13.47 -13.92
CA ARG A 52 -0.82 -14.30 -12.88
C ARG A 52 -2.33 -14.12 -12.73
N GLY A 53 -2.93 -13.22 -13.51
CA GLY A 53 -4.37 -13.07 -13.54
C GLY A 53 -4.99 -12.31 -12.39
N PHE A 54 -4.21 -11.76 -11.48
CA PHE A 54 -4.72 -10.95 -10.39
C PHE A 54 -4.73 -9.49 -10.77
N ARG A 55 -5.70 -8.76 -10.24
CA ARG A 55 -5.70 -7.30 -10.36
C ARG A 55 -4.63 -6.72 -9.44
N LEU A 56 -3.99 -5.64 -9.87
CA LEU A 56 -3.00 -4.98 -9.06
C LEU A 56 -3.57 -4.55 -7.71
N SER A 57 -4.82 -4.07 -7.68
CA SER A 57 -5.45 -3.65 -6.43
C SER A 57 -5.53 -4.78 -5.41
N THR A 58 -5.87 -5.99 -5.85
CA THR A 58 -5.94 -7.15 -4.96
C THR A 58 -4.55 -7.50 -4.44
N TYR A 59 -3.57 -7.51 -5.32
CA TYR A 59 -2.19 -7.81 -4.96
C TYR A 59 -1.63 -6.75 -4.03
N ALA A 60 -1.87 -5.48 -4.34
CA ALA A 60 -1.37 -4.37 -3.56
C ALA A 60 -1.97 -4.32 -2.16
N THR A 61 -3.23 -4.73 -1.99
CA THR A 61 -3.87 -4.75 -0.68
C THR A 61 -3.07 -5.57 0.31
N TRP A 62 -2.60 -6.75 -0.11
CA TRP A 62 -1.79 -7.61 0.75
C TRP A 62 -0.49 -6.91 1.17
N TRP A 63 0.19 -6.29 0.22
CA TRP A 63 1.45 -5.60 0.49
C TRP A 63 1.27 -4.38 1.39
N ILE A 64 0.19 -3.64 1.19
CA ILE A 64 -0.12 -2.47 2.00
C ILE A 64 -0.38 -2.90 3.45
N ARG A 65 -1.19 -3.92 3.63
CA ARG A 65 -1.51 -4.41 4.96
C ARG A 65 -0.27 -4.95 5.66
N GLN A 66 0.58 -5.67 4.95
CA GLN A 66 1.82 -6.18 5.50
C GLN A 66 2.74 -5.05 5.97
N ALA A 67 2.91 -4.03 5.14
CA ALA A 67 3.77 -2.91 5.48
C ALA A 67 3.27 -2.20 6.74
N ILE A 68 1.97 -1.95 6.82
CA ILE A 68 1.38 -1.29 7.98
C ILE A 68 1.51 -2.16 9.22
N THR A 69 1.19 -3.43 9.11
CA THR A 69 1.25 -4.36 10.24
C THR A 69 2.68 -4.47 10.77
N LEU A 70 3.67 -4.57 9.90
CA LEU A 70 5.06 -4.66 10.31
C LEU A 70 5.51 -3.39 11.04
N SER A 71 5.06 -2.23 10.58
CA SER A 71 5.36 -0.97 11.26
C SER A 71 4.76 -0.92 12.65
N LEU A 72 3.52 -1.39 12.81
CA LEU A 72 2.86 -1.41 14.11
C LEU A 72 3.58 -2.35 15.08
N ILE A 73 4.08 -3.47 14.59
CA ILE A 73 4.81 -4.43 15.43
C ILE A 73 6.11 -3.83 15.94
N HIS A 74 6.76 -2.99 15.16
CA HIS A 74 8.03 -2.37 15.54
C HIS A 74 7.89 -1.27 16.61
N ILE A 75 6.68 -0.84 16.87
CA ILE A 75 6.44 0.12 17.93
C ILE A 75 6.38 -0.59 19.28
#